data_313d590b620152a9577eb36770458488
#
_entry.id   313d590b620152a9577eb36770458488
#
_cell.length_a   1.000
_cell.length_b   1.000
_cell.length_c   1.000
_cell.angle_alpha   90.00
_cell.angle_beta   90.00
_cell.angle_gamma   90.00
#
_symmetry.space_group_name_H-M   'P 1'
#
loop_
_entity.id
_entity.type
_entity.pdbx_description
1 polymer ?
#
loop_
_entity_poly.entity_id
_entity_poly.type
_entity_poly.pdbx_seq_one_letter_code
_entity_poly.pdbx_strand_id
1 'polypeptide(L)'
;VVRVIAHHYVRYLGDISGGQVIAVRVADLYNVAPEALKFYDFSAIGKIPPYRTSYRQRLDSLPLTAQQRSELIEEAIDAFGMNFSLFTDLYGVCA
;
A
#
# COMPACT_ATOMS: atom_id res chain seq x y z
N VAL A 1 -8.83 -13.93 -8.75
CA VAL A 1 -8.54 -12.62 -9.38
C VAL A 1 -8.94 -11.48 -8.46
N VAL A 2 -10.14 -11.50 -7.91
CA VAL A 2 -10.64 -10.45 -7.03
C VAL A 2 -9.76 -10.29 -5.78
N ARG A 3 -9.32 -11.39 -5.19
CA ARG A 3 -8.42 -11.35 -4.03
C ARG A 3 -7.06 -10.74 -4.36
N VAL A 4 -6.52 -11.06 -5.53
CA VAL A 4 -5.25 -10.47 -6.00
C VAL A 4 -5.39 -8.97 -6.16
N ILE A 5 -6.51 -8.50 -6.72
CA ILE A 5 -6.79 -7.06 -6.87
C ILE A 5 -6.84 -6.38 -5.51
N ALA A 6 -7.49 -7.00 -4.52
CA ALA A 6 -7.59 -6.45 -3.17
C ALA A 6 -6.22 -6.28 -2.52
N HIS A 7 -5.36 -7.31 -2.59
CA HIS A 7 -4.00 -7.22 -2.04
C HIS A 7 -3.14 -6.22 -2.79
N HIS A 8 -3.26 -6.15 -4.11
CA HIS A 8 -2.54 -5.15 -4.90
C HIS A 8 -2.94 -3.74 -4.49
N TYR A 9 -4.24 -3.49 -4.32
CA TYR A 9 -4.74 -2.18 -3.88
C TYR A 9 -4.17 -1.81 -2.51
N VAL A 10 -4.30 -2.69 -1.53
CA VAL A 10 -3.88 -2.41 -0.16
C VAL A 10 -2.38 -2.18 -0.08
N ARG A 11 -1.59 -3.03 -0.70
CA ARG A 11 -0.14 -2.95 -0.59
C ARG A 11 0.45 -1.88 -1.48
N TYR A 12 0.14 -1.91 -2.77
CA TYR A 12 0.78 -1.06 -3.76
C TYR A 12 0.39 0.41 -3.58
N LEU A 13 -0.91 0.68 -3.50
CA LEU A 13 -1.37 2.05 -3.32
C LEU A 13 -1.01 2.58 -1.93
N GLY A 14 -0.98 1.72 -0.93
CA GLY A 14 -0.51 2.06 0.40
C GLY A 14 0.96 2.49 0.40
N ASP A 15 1.83 1.74 -0.26
CA ASP A 15 3.25 2.07 -0.37
C ASP A 15 3.47 3.39 -1.13
N ILE A 16 2.74 3.61 -2.22
CA ILE A 16 2.83 4.86 -2.97
C ILE A 16 2.36 6.04 -2.13
N SER A 17 1.28 5.88 -1.38
CA SER A 17 0.66 6.97 -0.62
C SER A 17 1.41 7.28 0.68
N GLY A 18 1.76 6.23 1.44
CA GLY A 18 2.38 6.37 2.76
C GLY A 18 3.89 6.26 2.74
N GLY A 19 4.45 5.58 1.73
CA GLY A 19 5.87 5.30 1.66
C GLY A 19 6.75 6.54 1.59
N GLN A 20 6.24 7.62 1.01
CA GLN A 20 6.99 8.87 0.90
C GLN A 20 7.24 9.49 2.29
N VAL A 21 6.23 9.46 3.15
CA VAL A 21 6.37 9.92 4.54
C VAL A 21 7.31 9.02 5.32
N ILE A 22 7.18 7.70 5.14
CA ILE A 22 8.03 6.71 5.80
C ILE A 22 9.49 6.91 5.38
N ALA A 23 9.76 7.13 4.10
CA ALA A 23 11.11 7.35 3.59
C ALA A 23 11.77 8.56 4.25
N VAL A 24 11.07 9.67 4.36
CA VAL A 24 11.56 10.89 5.02
C VAL A 24 11.86 10.61 6.50
N ARG A 25 10.97 9.94 7.19
CA ARG A 25 11.13 9.61 8.61
C ARG A 25 12.31 8.68 8.85
N VAL A 26 12.46 7.65 8.02
CA VAL A 26 13.59 6.71 8.14
C VAL A 26 14.92 7.42 7.89
N ALA A 27 14.98 8.28 6.87
CA ALA A 27 16.18 9.05 6.58
C ALA A 27 16.57 9.95 7.76
N ASP A 28 15.59 10.65 8.35
CA ASP A 28 15.83 11.59 9.45
C ASP A 28 16.20 10.88 10.75
N LEU A 29 15.50 9.80 11.10
CA LEU A 29 15.66 9.12 12.39
C LEU A 29 16.88 8.20 12.43
N TYR A 30 17.21 7.56 11.31
CA TYR A 30 18.25 6.53 11.25
C TYR A 30 19.44 6.92 10.38
N ASN A 31 19.44 8.13 9.83
CA ASN A 31 20.51 8.64 8.98
C ASN A 31 20.87 7.67 7.84
N VAL A 32 19.83 7.13 7.18
CA VAL A 32 19.99 6.14 6.10
C VAL A 32 20.31 6.86 4.80
N ALA A 33 21.24 6.31 4.02
CA ALA A 33 21.61 6.85 2.72
C ALA A 33 20.44 6.77 1.73
N PRO A 34 20.28 7.74 0.80
CA PRO A 34 19.18 7.74 -0.17
C PRO A 34 19.08 6.44 -0.99
N GLU A 35 20.20 5.81 -1.29
CA GLU A 35 20.23 4.56 -2.05
C GLU A 35 19.52 3.41 -1.34
N ALA A 36 19.51 3.42 0.00
CA ALA A 36 18.83 2.42 0.80
C ALA A 36 17.31 2.61 0.84
N LEU A 37 16.80 3.74 0.35
CA LEU A 37 15.39 4.08 0.35
C LEU A 37 14.72 3.88 -1.01
N LYS A 38 15.36 3.19 -1.94
CA LYS A 38 14.82 2.94 -3.29
C LYS A 38 13.48 2.19 -3.28
N PHE A 39 13.22 1.41 -2.26
CA PHE A 39 11.94 0.74 -2.09
C PHE A 39 10.78 1.73 -2.14
N TYR A 40 10.96 2.95 -1.65
CA TYR A 40 9.93 3.99 -1.60
C TYR A 40 9.96 4.92 -2.81
N ASP A 41 10.84 4.69 -3.79
CA ASP A 41 10.97 5.52 -4.97
C ASP A 41 10.01 5.07 -6.06
N PHE A 42 8.96 5.85 -6.27
CA PHE A 42 7.97 5.64 -7.31
C PHE A 42 8.00 6.72 -8.38
N SER A 43 9.12 7.42 -8.53
CA SER A 43 9.25 8.53 -9.48
C SER A 43 8.98 8.11 -10.93
N ALA A 44 9.22 6.84 -11.27
CA ALA A 44 8.99 6.32 -12.62
C ALA A 44 7.52 6.40 -13.08
N ILE A 45 6.57 6.46 -12.15
CA ILE A 45 5.14 6.58 -12.48
C ILE A 45 4.68 8.03 -12.65
N GLY A 46 5.58 9.01 -12.49
CA GLY A 46 5.25 10.42 -12.54
C GLY A 46 4.78 10.95 -11.18
N LYS A 47 3.89 11.94 -11.22
CA LYS A 47 3.36 12.54 -9.98
C LYS A 47 2.39 11.59 -9.29
N ILE A 48 2.55 11.42 -7.98
CA ILE A 48 1.79 10.46 -7.19
C ILE A 48 0.29 10.81 -7.09
N PRO A 49 -0.15 12.04 -6.79
CA PRO A 49 -1.58 12.31 -6.68
C PRO A 49 -2.38 12.01 -7.95
N PRO A 50 -1.96 12.43 -9.17
CA PRO A 50 -2.65 12.02 -10.39
C PRO A 50 -2.64 10.52 -10.61
N TYR A 51 -1.56 9.83 -10.28
CA TYR A 51 -1.48 8.38 -10.42
C TYR A 51 -2.48 7.67 -9.50
N ARG A 52 -2.60 8.10 -8.25
CA ARG A 52 -3.59 7.53 -7.31
C ARG A 52 -5.01 7.68 -7.84
N THR A 53 -5.34 8.85 -8.37
CA THR A 53 -6.66 9.10 -8.95
C THR A 53 -6.91 8.17 -10.13
N SER A 54 -5.96 8.04 -11.04
CA SER A 54 -6.04 7.14 -12.18
C SER A 54 -6.21 5.68 -11.76
N TYR A 55 -5.47 5.24 -10.76
CA TYR A 55 -5.55 3.87 -10.22
C TYR A 55 -6.95 3.59 -9.68
N ARG A 56 -7.48 4.51 -8.87
CA ARG A 56 -8.83 4.37 -8.29
C ARG A 56 -9.91 4.35 -9.36
N GLN A 57 -9.79 5.19 -10.38
CA GLN A 57 -10.74 5.22 -11.51
C GLN A 57 -10.75 3.90 -12.27
N ARG A 58 -9.58 3.33 -12.51
CA ARG A 58 -9.47 2.01 -13.15
C ARG A 58 -10.09 0.91 -12.30
N LEU A 59 -9.86 0.95 -11.00
CA LEU A 59 -10.45 -0.01 -10.07
C LEU A 59 -11.97 0.10 -10.06
N ASP A 60 -12.52 1.32 -10.01
CA ASP A 60 -13.96 1.58 -10.01
C ASP A 60 -14.62 1.15 -11.33
N SER A 61 -13.91 1.20 -12.45
CA SER A 61 -14.42 0.84 -13.76
C SER A 61 -14.42 -0.66 -14.03
N LEU A 62 -13.87 -1.48 -13.15
CA LEU A 62 -13.86 -2.93 -13.34
C LEU A 62 -15.29 -3.49 -13.33
N PRO A 63 -15.64 -4.39 -14.30
CA PRO A 63 -16.98 -4.96 -14.40
C PRO A 63 -17.18 -6.08 -13.37
N LEU A 64 -17.22 -5.73 -12.09
CA LEU A 64 -17.39 -6.71 -11.01
C LEU A 64 -18.86 -6.87 -10.66
N THR A 65 -19.26 -8.11 -10.34
CA THR A 65 -20.58 -8.38 -9.76
C THR A 65 -20.63 -7.85 -8.33
N ALA A 66 -21.86 -7.74 -7.77
CA ALA A 66 -22.02 -7.33 -6.37
C ALA A 66 -21.30 -8.28 -5.42
N GLN A 67 -21.31 -9.59 -5.71
CA GLN A 67 -20.61 -10.58 -4.90
C GLN A 67 -19.10 -10.39 -4.99
N GLN A 68 -18.57 -10.15 -6.17
CA GLN A 68 -17.13 -9.90 -6.37
C GLN A 68 -16.67 -8.63 -5.66
N ARG A 69 -17.49 -7.58 -5.66
CA ARG A 69 -17.18 -6.35 -4.92
C ARG A 69 -17.13 -6.60 -3.42
N SER A 70 -18.07 -7.39 -2.89
CA SER A 70 -18.06 -7.77 -1.47
C SER A 70 -16.83 -8.58 -1.12
N GLU A 71 -16.46 -9.56 -1.96
CA GLU A 71 -15.24 -10.36 -1.77
C GLU A 71 -13.98 -9.49 -1.78
N LEU A 72 -13.91 -8.51 -2.69
CA LEU A 72 -12.78 -7.59 -2.77
C LEU A 72 -12.65 -6.78 -1.50
N ILE A 73 -13.76 -6.24 -0.99
CA ILE A 73 -13.76 -5.44 0.24
C ILE A 73 -13.35 -6.29 1.44
N GLU A 74 -13.90 -7.49 1.58
CA GLU A 74 -13.55 -8.40 2.66
C GLU A 74 -12.08 -8.76 2.64
N GLU A 75 -11.53 -9.06 1.46
CA GLU A 75 -10.11 -9.41 1.33
C GLU A 75 -9.21 -8.21 1.62
N ALA A 76 -9.62 -7.01 1.25
CA ALA A 76 -8.89 -5.79 1.58
C ALA A 76 -8.85 -5.57 3.10
N ILE A 77 -9.97 -5.78 3.78
CA ILE A 77 -10.05 -5.69 5.25
C ILE A 77 -9.12 -6.74 5.88
N ASP A 78 -9.12 -7.95 5.37
CA ASP A 78 -8.23 -9.03 5.86
C ASP A 78 -6.77 -8.66 5.65
N ALA A 79 -6.41 -8.06 4.52
CA ALA A 79 -5.05 -7.62 4.23
C ALA A 79 -4.59 -6.54 5.22
N PHE A 80 -5.44 -5.57 5.55
CA PHE A 80 -5.14 -4.60 6.59
C PHE A 80 -4.97 -5.27 7.96
N GLY A 81 -5.81 -6.25 8.28
CA GLY A 81 -5.70 -7.02 9.51
C GLY A 81 -4.37 -7.76 9.63
N MET A 82 -3.90 -8.36 8.53
CA MET A 82 -2.58 -9.02 8.49
C MET A 82 -1.45 -8.04 8.78
N ASN A 83 -1.48 -6.85 8.19
CA ASN A 83 -0.49 -5.80 8.46
C ASN A 83 -0.53 -5.36 9.92
N PHE A 84 -1.72 -5.17 10.45
CA PHE A 84 -1.89 -4.80 11.87
C PHE A 84 -1.29 -5.87 12.79
N SER A 85 -1.56 -7.14 12.53
CA SER A 85 -1.01 -8.26 13.31
C SER A 85 0.51 -8.31 13.22
N LEU A 86 1.06 -8.10 12.03
CA LEU A 86 2.49 -8.08 11.81
C LEU A 86 3.16 -6.98 12.62
N PHE A 87 2.63 -5.77 12.59
CA PHE A 87 3.19 -4.65 13.34
C PHE A 87 3.05 -4.84 14.84
N THR A 88 1.95 -5.43 15.30
CA THR A 88 1.76 -5.78 16.71
C THR A 88 2.83 -6.78 17.18
N ASP A 89 3.08 -7.81 16.39
CA ASP A 89 4.10 -8.82 16.71
C ASP A 89 5.50 -8.22 16.70
N LEU A 90 5.81 -7.37 15.71
CA LEU A 90 7.09 -6.68 15.65
C LEU A 90 7.31 -5.77 16.86
N TYR A 91 6.29 -5.04 17.27
CA TYR A 91 6.38 -4.17 18.45
C TYR A 91 6.71 -4.99 19.70
N GLY A 92 6.08 -6.14 19.87
CA GLY A 92 6.36 -7.03 21.00
C GLY A 92 7.78 -7.57 21.03
N VAL A 93 8.40 -7.74 19.84
CA VAL A 93 9.80 -8.20 19.74
C VAL A 93 10.79 -7.05 19.95
N CYS A 94 10.48 -5.85 19.42
CA CYS A 94 11.39 -4.70 19.44
C CYS A 94 11.27 -3.86 20.71
N ALA A 95 10.17 -3.99 21.41
CA ALA A 95 9.95 -3.29 22.68
C ALA A 95 10.60 -4.04 23.85
#